data_08207b41e5cc30e448db0fcbd790e733
#
_entry.id   08207b41e5cc30e448db0fcbd790e733
#
_cell.length_a   1.000
_cell.length_b   1.000
_cell.length_c   1.000
_cell.angle_alpha   90.00
_cell.angle_beta   90.00
_cell.angle_gamma   90.00
#
_symmetry.space_group_name_H-M   'P 1'
#
loop_
_entity.id
_entity.type
_entity.pdbx_description
1 polymer ?
#
loop_
_entity_poly.entity_id
_entity_poly.type
_entity_poly.pdbx_seq_one_letter_code
_entity_poly.pdbx_strand_id
1 'polypeptide(L)'
;MHFNPYGGPAALVAADLVNAGSASELLDGMVRNGMAIKALTDGEAALIGAWATRLRPVFAADVTARPELVNELLAEAACRPYITTHDGKPPHLHYSAEDAGPVGRVRAYTAGGLAHLVCEAPDRLGICSREGCETAYVDTSRNGRRRFCSTRCATRVHVAEHRARQVSA
;
A
#
# COMPACT_ATOMS: atom_id res chain seq x y z
N MET A 1 13.36 11.81 -5.64
CA MET A 1 11.99 12.30 -5.41
C MET A 1 11.66 12.00 -3.97
N HIS A 2 11.37 13.01 -3.16
CA HIS A 2 10.85 12.77 -1.81
C HIS A 2 9.36 12.49 -1.98
N PHE A 3 8.93 11.25 -1.78
CA PHE A 3 7.52 11.01 -1.52
C PHE A 3 7.09 11.94 -0.38
N ASN A 4 5.91 12.53 -0.53
CA ASN A 4 5.25 13.18 0.60
C ASN A 4 5.43 12.26 1.82
N PRO A 5 6.09 12.71 2.90
CA PRO A 5 6.40 11.87 4.06
C PRO A 5 5.14 11.27 4.71
N TYR A 6 3.98 11.77 4.35
CA TYR A 6 2.68 11.29 4.86
C TYR A 6 1.99 10.30 3.93
N GLY A 7 2.19 10.38 2.59
CA GLY A 7 1.58 9.44 1.63
C GLY A 7 2.40 8.16 1.44
N GLY A 8 3.73 8.28 1.38
CA GLY A 8 4.61 7.14 1.09
C GLY A 8 4.51 5.99 2.10
N PRO A 9 4.71 6.21 3.41
CA PRO A 9 4.57 5.15 4.41
C PRO A 9 3.18 4.52 4.45
N ALA A 10 2.13 5.32 4.29
CA ALA A 10 0.76 4.83 4.33
C ALA A 10 0.42 3.93 3.12
N ALA A 11 0.93 4.26 1.93
CA ALA A 11 0.80 3.41 0.75
C ALA A 11 1.60 2.09 0.89
N LEU A 12 2.76 2.13 1.58
CA LEU A 12 3.51 0.91 1.91
C LEU A 12 2.75 0.02 2.90
N VAL A 13 2.09 0.61 3.92
CA VAL A 13 1.17 -0.16 4.79
C VAL A 13 0.09 -0.82 3.94
N ALA A 14 -0.54 -0.10 3.02
CA ALA A 14 -1.57 -0.67 2.15
C ALA A 14 -1.05 -1.88 1.35
N ALA A 15 0.15 -1.79 0.77
CA ALA A 15 0.78 -2.90 0.04
C ALA A 15 1.08 -4.10 0.95
N ASP A 16 1.62 -3.85 2.16
CA ASP A 16 1.90 -4.91 3.13
C ASP A 16 0.62 -5.61 3.60
N LEU A 17 -0.45 -4.87 3.86
CA LEU A 17 -1.76 -5.45 4.21
C LEU A 17 -2.32 -6.33 3.10
N VAL A 18 -2.25 -5.88 1.85
CA VAL A 18 -2.71 -6.64 0.67
C VAL A 18 -1.95 -7.96 0.50
N ASN A 19 -0.70 -8.00 0.93
CA ASN A 19 0.17 -9.17 0.79
C ASN A 19 0.16 -10.09 2.02
N ALA A 20 -0.43 -9.65 3.14
CA ALA A 20 -0.45 -10.41 4.38
C ALA A 20 -1.35 -11.65 4.27
N GLY A 21 -0.84 -12.79 4.71
CA GLY A 21 -1.57 -14.07 4.82
C GLY A 21 -1.99 -14.43 6.24
N SER A 22 -1.61 -13.62 7.24
CA SER A 22 -1.90 -13.88 8.66
C SER A 22 -2.05 -12.58 9.48
N ALA A 23 -2.66 -12.69 10.66
CA ALA A 23 -2.80 -11.57 11.60
C ALA A 23 -1.44 -10.99 12.04
N SER A 24 -0.42 -11.83 12.23
CA SER A 24 0.93 -11.39 12.56
C SER A 24 1.55 -10.59 11.43
N GLU A 25 1.41 -11.02 10.19
CA GLU A 25 1.92 -10.30 9.01
C GLU A 25 1.22 -8.94 8.82
N LEU A 26 -0.09 -8.85 9.11
CA LEU A 26 -0.81 -7.57 9.13
C LEU A 26 -0.17 -6.61 10.14
N LEU A 27 0.05 -7.06 11.37
CA LEU A 27 0.67 -6.25 12.42
C LEU A 27 2.09 -5.85 12.05
N ASP A 28 2.91 -6.79 11.58
CA ASP A 28 4.30 -6.55 11.17
C ASP A 28 4.40 -5.51 10.05
N GLY A 29 3.50 -5.57 9.06
CA GLY A 29 3.44 -4.60 7.97
C GLY A 29 3.14 -3.18 8.46
N MET A 30 2.20 -3.03 9.39
CA MET A 30 1.84 -1.75 9.99
C MET A 30 3.00 -1.17 10.83
N VAL A 31 3.58 -1.98 11.71
CA VAL A 31 4.68 -1.55 12.62
C VAL A 31 5.91 -1.18 11.82
N ARG A 32 6.29 -1.97 10.81
CA ARG A 32 7.45 -1.72 9.93
C ARG A 32 7.36 -0.36 9.25
N ASN A 33 6.15 0.09 8.92
CA ASN A 33 5.91 1.36 8.26
C ASN A 33 5.50 2.49 9.24
N GLY A 34 5.75 2.32 10.53
CA GLY A 34 5.66 3.37 11.52
C GLY A 34 4.27 3.62 12.11
N MET A 35 3.31 2.70 11.94
CA MET A 35 2.04 2.80 12.67
C MET A 35 2.23 2.40 14.14
N ALA A 36 1.72 3.22 15.05
CA ALA A 36 1.78 2.99 16.50
C ALA A 36 0.66 2.03 16.97
N ILE A 37 0.66 0.79 16.43
CA ILE A 37 -0.25 -0.29 16.83
C ILE A 37 0.59 -1.39 17.46
N LYS A 38 0.29 -1.76 18.71
CA LYS A 38 1.09 -2.73 19.46
C LYS A 38 0.57 -4.16 19.40
N ALA A 39 -0.73 -4.32 19.25
CA ALA A 39 -1.41 -5.61 19.16
C ALA A 39 -2.76 -5.44 18.45
N LEU A 40 -3.30 -6.53 17.95
CA LEU A 40 -4.64 -6.64 17.41
C LEU A 40 -5.36 -7.80 18.11
N THR A 41 -6.64 -7.62 18.39
CA THR A 41 -7.53 -8.74 18.68
C THR A 41 -7.84 -9.52 17.41
N ASP A 42 -8.31 -10.76 17.53
CA ASP A 42 -8.70 -11.58 16.37
C ASP A 42 -9.78 -10.87 15.53
N GLY A 43 -10.73 -10.19 16.17
CA GLY A 43 -11.77 -9.42 15.51
C GLY A 43 -11.20 -8.24 14.70
N GLU A 44 -10.27 -7.49 15.27
CA GLU A 44 -9.59 -6.39 14.56
C GLU A 44 -8.77 -6.90 13.39
N ALA A 45 -8.03 -7.99 13.57
CA ALA A 45 -7.25 -8.62 12.50
C ALA A 45 -8.16 -9.07 11.34
N ALA A 46 -9.31 -9.68 11.64
CA ALA A 46 -10.29 -10.07 10.64
C ALA A 46 -10.86 -8.86 9.86
N LEU A 47 -11.20 -7.78 10.57
CA LEU A 47 -11.70 -6.54 9.93
C LEU A 47 -10.64 -5.85 9.07
N ILE A 48 -9.37 -5.85 9.50
CA ILE A 48 -8.24 -5.31 8.72
C ILE A 48 -7.95 -6.20 7.51
N GLY A 49 -8.04 -7.53 7.65
CA GLY A 49 -7.91 -8.47 6.54
C GLY A 49 -9.00 -8.27 5.47
N ALA A 50 -10.26 -8.07 5.90
CA ALA A 50 -11.35 -7.72 5.00
C ALA A 50 -11.09 -6.37 4.29
N TRP A 51 -10.54 -5.39 5.00
CA TRP A 51 -10.13 -4.13 4.41
C TRP A 51 -9.00 -4.30 3.39
N ALA A 52 -8.01 -5.14 3.65
CA ALA A 52 -6.93 -5.46 2.72
C ALA A 52 -7.46 -5.99 1.37
N THR A 53 -8.55 -6.77 1.39
CA THR A 53 -9.24 -7.23 0.18
C THR A 53 -9.83 -6.07 -0.61
N ARG A 54 -10.32 -5.00 0.06
CA ARG A 54 -10.82 -3.78 -0.58
C ARG A 54 -9.71 -2.92 -1.19
N LEU A 55 -8.49 -2.96 -0.61
CA LEU A 55 -7.33 -2.23 -1.13
C LEU A 55 -6.76 -2.85 -2.40
N ARG A 56 -6.82 -4.19 -2.55
CA ARG A 56 -6.17 -4.93 -3.64
C ARG A 56 -6.52 -4.43 -5.05
N PRO A 57 -7.79 -4.10 -5.40
CA PRO A 57 -8.16 -3.60 -6.72
C PRO A 57 -7.37 -2.36 -7.16
N VAL A 58 -7.02 -1.45 -6.24
CA VAL A 58 -6.24 -0.25 -6.57
C VAL A 58 -4.86 -0.60 -7.12
N PHE A 59 -4.22 -1.66 -6.60
CA PHE A 59 -2.93 -2.13 -7.09
C PHE A 59 -3.02 -2.86 -8.43
N ALA A 60 -4.15 -3.52 -8.70
CA ALA A 60 -4.37 -4.29 -9.92
C ALA A 60 -4.90 -3.46 -11.09
N ALA A 61 -5.54 -2.32 -10.80
CA ALA A 61 -6.19 -1.49 -11.80
C ALA A 61 -5.21 -0.71 -12.67
N ASP A 62 -5.66 -0.34 -13.87
CA ASP A 62 -5.00 0.66 -14.70
C ASP A 62 -5.01 2.04 -14.04
N VAL A 63 -4.04 2.87 -14.41
CA VAL A 63 -3.84 4.21 -13.84
C VAL A 63 -5.12 5.06 -13.87
N THR A 64 -5.88 4.97 -14.96
CA THR A 64 -7.11 5.75 -15.17
C THR A 64 -8.27 5.34 -14.26
N ALA A 65 -8.32 4.09 -13.80
CA ALA A 65 -9.37 3.59 -12.90
C ALA A 65 -9.06 3.79 -11.41
N ARG A 66 -7.79 4.03 -11.05
CA ARG A 66 -7.35 4.19 -9.65
C ARG A 66 -8.05 5.29 -8.88
N PRO A 67 -8.28 6.50 -9.45
CA PRO A 67 -8.94 7.58 -8.71
C PRO A 67 -10.34 7.20 -8.21
N GLU A 68 -11.14 6.51 -9.01
CA GLU A 68 -12.48 6.09 -8.63
C GLU A 68 -12.44 5.06 -7.49
N LEU A 69 -11.61 4.04 -7.62
CA LEU A 69 -11.42 3.03 -6.58
C LEU A 69 -10.93 3.63 -5.26
N VAL A 70 -10.03 4.60 -5.31
CA VAL A 70 -9.53 5.29 -4.11
C VAL A 70 -10.62 6.18 -3.50
N ASN A 71 -11.46 6.83 -4.31
CA ASN A 71 -12.58 7.62 -3.81
C ASN A 71 -13.60 6.74 -3.05
N GLU A 72 -13.88 5.53 -3.52
CA GLU A 72 -14.70 4.56 -2.78
C GLU A 72 -14.09 4.22 -1.41
N LEU A 73 -12.77 3.96 -1.36
CA LEU A 73 -12.07 3.69 -0.10
C LEU A 73 -12.12 4.89 0.85
N LEU A 74 -11.95 6.10 0.34
CA LEU A 74 -12.04 7.33 1.14
C LEU A 74 -13.46 7.52 1.70
N ALA A 75 -14.49 7.28 0.90
CA ALA A 75 -15.88 7.38 1.33
C ALA A 75 -16.22 6.40 2.46
N GLU A 76 -15.61 5.21 2.45
CA GLU A 76 -15.81 4.20 3.50
C GLU A 76 -14.98 4.45 4.77
N ALA A 77 -13.79 5.04 4.64
CA ALA A 77 -12.77 5.03 5.69
C ALA A 77 -12.47 6.40 6.28
N ALA A 78 -12.60 7.47 5.50
CA ALA A 78 -12.23 8.81 5.96
C ALA A 78 -13.35 9.44 6.78
N CYS A 79 -12.97 10.09 7.88
CA CYS A 79 -13.80 11.07 8.55
C CYS A 79 -13.51 12.47 7.97
N ARG A 80 -14.04 13.51 8.61
CA ARG A 80 -13.69 14.90 8.25
C ARG A 80 -12.18 15.10 8.42
N PRO A 81 -11.44 15.40 7.34
CA PRO A 81 -10.00 15.65 7.47
C PRO A 81 -9.75 16.88 8.33
N TYR A 82 -8.72 16.82 9.16
CA TYR A 82 -8.30 17.94 9.99
C TYR A 82 -6.77 18.00 10.09
N ILE A 83 -6.25 19.18 10.38
CA ILE A 83 -4.81 19.40 10.57
C ILE A 83 -4.50 19.26 12.05
N THR A 84 -3.48 18.50 12.37
CA THR A 84 -2.99 18.33 13.74
C THR A 84 -1.47 18.39 13.82
N THR A 85 -0.96 18.63 15.02
CA THR A 85 0.46 18.55 15.37
C THR A 85 0.59 17.66 16.60
N HIS A 86 1.25 16.53 16.46
CA HIS A 86 1.56 15.64 17.57
C HIS A 86 2.86 14.87 17.32
N ASP A 87 3.39 14.23 18.32
CA ASP A 87 4.62 13.42 18.27
C ASP A 87 5.83 14.20 17.71
N GLY A 88 5.87 15.52 17.92
CA GLY A 88 6.95 16.38 17.41
C GLY A 88 6.99 16.54 15.88
N LYS A 89 5.94 16.13 15.18
CA LYS A 89 5.82 16.26 13.72
C LYS A 89 5.27 17.64 13.34
N PRO A 90 5.63 18.16 12.15
CA PRO A 90 5.00 19.36 11.61
C PRO A 90 3.50 19.16 11.38
N PRO A 91 2.72 20.25 11.16
CA PRO A 91 1.31 20.15 10.82
C PRO A 91 1.06 19.19 9.67
N HIS A 92 0.10 18.27 9.84
CA HIS A 92 -0.25 17.27 8.84
C HIS A 92 -1.73 16.90 8.89
N LEU A 93 -2.24 16.37 7.78
CA LEU A 93 -3.63 15.94 7.65
C LEU A 93 -3.88 14.59 8.34
N HIS A 94 -4.93 14.54 9.13
CA HIS A 94 -5.53 13.31 9.63
C HIS A 94 -6.84 13.02 8.92
N TYR A 95 -7.07 11.75 8.61
CA TYR A 95 -8.27 11.24 7.95
C TYR A 95 -9.10 10.35 8.89
N SER A 96 -8.60 9.99 10.06
CA SER A 96 -9.32 9.24 11.08
C SER A 96 -9.80 10.17 12.19
N ALA A 97 -10.93 9.83 12.83
CA ALA A 97 -11.33 10.50 14.06
C ALA A 97 -10.26 10.34 15.16
N GLU A 98 -10.19 11.30 16.11
CA GLU A 98 -9.21 11.25 17.21
C GLU A 98 -9.37 10.01 18.09
N ASP A 99 -10.61 9.60 18.33
CA ASP A 99 -11.00 8.44 19.12
C ASP A 99 -11.08 7.13 18.31
N ALA A 100 -10.68 7.15 17.04
CA ALA A 100 -10.73 5.96 16.20
C ALA A 100 -9.86 4.83 16.77
N GLY A 101 -10.46 3.65 16.91
CA GLY A 101 -9.74 2.43 17.23
C GLY A 101 -8.78 1.98 16.11
N PRO A 102 -8.01 0.89 16.34
CA PRO A 102 -7.00 0.41 15.39
C PRO A 102 -7.53 0.24 13.96
N VAL A 103 -8.69 -0.38 13.80
CA VAL A 103 -9.30 -0.64 12.48
C VAL A 103 -9.61 0.66 11.74
N GLY A 104 -10.26 1.63 12.39
CA GLY A 104 -10.60 2.92 11.80
C GLY A 104 -9.35 3.70 11.39
N ARG A 105 -8.32 3.70 12.24
CA ARG A 105 -7.03 4.34 11.95
C ARG A 105 -6.32 3.71 10.74
N VAL A 106 -6.29 2.38 10.67
CA VAL A 106 -5.67 1.64 9.54
C VAL A 106 -6.40 1.96 8.24
N ARG A 107 -7.74 1.90 8.25
CA ARG A 107 -8.56 2.19 7.07
C ARG A 107 -8.33 3.60 6.55
N ALA A 108 -8.46 4.59 7.41
CA ALA A 108 -8.26 5.99 7.04
C ALA A 108 -6.82 6.30 6.60
N TYR A 109 -5.82 5.74 7.28
CA TYR A 109 -4.41 5.94 6.96
C TYR A 109 -4.07 5.37 5.58
N THR A 110 -4.48 4.13 5.28
CA THR A 110 -4.18 3.49 4.00
C THR A 110 -4.95 4.10 2.83
N ALA A 111 -6.23 4.45 3.01
CA ALA A 111 -7.01 5.13 1.98
C ALA A 111 -6.41 6.52 1.66
N GLY A 112 -6.09 7.32 2.69
CA GLY A 112 -5.43 8.61 2.52
C GLY A 112 -4.05 8.49 1.85
N GLY A 113 -3.25 7.50 2.24
CA GLY A 113 -1.95 7.24 1.63
C GLY A 113 -2.03 6.86 0.14
N LEU A 114 -2.99 6.02 -0.22
CA LEU A 114 -3.24 5.68 -1.63
C LEU A 114 -3.74 6.90 -2.41
N ALA A 115 -4.59 7.74 -1.81
CA ALA A 115 -5.05 8.98 -2.44
C ALA A 115 -3.87 9.91 -2.76
N HIS A 116 -2.98 10.16 -1.79
CA HIS A 116 -1.78 10.96 -2.04
C HIS A 116 -0.91 10.36 -3.14
N LEU A 117 -0.66 9.03 -3.10
CA LEU A 117 0.18 8.39 -4.10
C LEU A 117 -0.43 8.43 -5.50
N VAL A 118 -1.74 8.21 -5.62
CA VAL A 118 -2.45 8.27 -6.92
C VAL A 118 -2.44 9.69 -7.48
N CYS A 119 -2.56 10.73 -6.64
CA CYS A 119 -2.46 12.12 -7.09
C CYS A 119 -1.04 12.53 -7.53
N GLU A 120 -0.01 12.06 -6.82
CA GLU A 120 1.37 12.50 -7.06
C GLU A 120 2.11 11.63 -8.07
N ALA A 121 1.89 10.31 -8.06
CA ALA A 121 2.65 9.35 -8.85
C ALA A 121 1.87 8.04 -9.07
N PRO A 122 0.79 8.08 -9.85
CA PRO A 122 -0.11 6.93 -10.01
C PRO A 122 0.56 5.67 -10.56
N ASP A 123 1.65 5.80 -11.31
CA ASP A 123 2.40 4.66 -11.88
C ASP A 123 3.25 3.89 -10.87
N ARG A 124 3.36 4.39 -9.64
CA ARG A 124 4.28 3.84 -8.64
C ARG A 124 3.70 2.71 -7.80
N LEU A 125 2.52 2.23 -8.10
CA LEU A 125 1.94 1.05 -7.45
C LEU A 125 1.52 0.02 -8.49
N GLY A 126 1.48 -1.24 -8.09
CA GLY A 126 1.09 -2.30 -9.02
C GLY A 126 1.18 -3.70 -8.43
N ILE A 127 0.83 -4.68 -9.24
CA ILE A 127 1.06 -6.10 -8.98
C ILE A 127 2.31 -6.55 -9.74
N CYS A 128 3.07 -7.45 -9.17
CA CYS A 128 4.30 -7.98 -9.75
C CYS A 128 4.07 -8.57 -11.15
N SER A 129 4.84 -8.12 -12.15
CA SER A 129 4.72 -8.60 -13.54
C SER A 129 5.30 -10.01 -13.77
N ARG A 130 5.84 -10.69 -12.74
CA ARG A 130 6.27 -12.09 -12.89
C ARG A 130 5.04 -12.99 -12.92
N GLU A 131 4.93 -13.82 -13.92
CA GLU A 131 3.88 -14.83 -14.03
C GLU A 131 3.76 -15.66 -12.73
N GLY A 132 2.54 -15.83 -12.23
CA GLY A 132 2.24 -16.52 -10.97
C GLY A 132 2.68 -15.77 -9.71
N CYS A 133 2.97 -14.46 -9.78
CA CYS A 133 3.26 -13.64 -8.61
C CYS A 133 2.22 -12.53 -8.46
N GLU A 134 1.42 -12.61 -7.42
CA GLU A 134 0.33 -11.66 -7.14
C GLU A 134 0.70 -10.60 -6.10
N THR A 135 1.98 -10.44 -5.79
CA THR A 135 2.46 -9.52 -4.78
C THR A 135 2.24 -8.07 -5.21
N ALA A 136 1.49 -7.31 -4.43
CA ALA A 136 1.33 -5.88 -4.57
C ALA A 136 2.62 -5.15 -4.16
N TYR A 137 2.94 -4.03 -4.81
CA TYR A 137 4.10 -3.22 -4.45
C TYR A 137 3.83 -1.73 -4.62
N VAL A 138 4.61 -0.94 -3.88
CA VAL A 138 4.82 0.50 -4.14
C VAL A 138 6.25 0.69 -4.60
N ASP A 139 6.44 1.44 -5.67
CA ASP A 139 7.76 1.78 -6.20
C ASP A 139 8.34 3.00 -5.50
N THR A 140 9.19 2.77 -4.51
CA THR A 140 9.95 3.81 -3.81
C THR A 140 11.29 4.10 -4.46
N SER A 141 11.61 3.49 -5.61
CA SER A 141 12.88 3.70 -6.30
C SER A 141 12.98 5.10 -6.90
N ARG A 142 14.21 5.56 -7.09
CA ARG A 142 14.47 6.88 -7.68
C ARG A 142 13.84 7.04 -9.08
N ASN A 143 13.89 5.97 -9.88
CA ASN A 143 13.52 6.03 -11.30
C ASN A 143 12.04 5.77 -11.55
N GLY A 144 11.26 5.22 -10.59
CA GLY A 144 9.83 4.93 -10.75
C GLY A 144 9.50 3.91 -11.85
N ARG A 145 10.38 2.95 -12.13
CA ARG A 145 10.22 1.98 -13.23
C ARG A 145 10.11 0.53 -12.74
N ARG A 146 9.74 0.36 -11.49
CA ARG A 146 9.60 -0.97 -10.89
C ARG A 146 8.43 -1.73 -11.55
N ARG A 147 8.71 -2.95 -12.00
CA ARG A 147 7.73 -3.89 -12.56
C ARG A 147 7.58 -5.15 -11.71
N PHE A 148 8.52 -5.40 -10.82
CA PHE A 148 8.59 -6.62 -9.99
C PHE A 148 8.61 -6.27 -8.51
N CYS A 149 7.95 -7.08 -7.69
CA CYS A 149 7.90 -6.88 -6.24
C CYS A 149 9.27 -6.97 -5.56
N SER A 150 10.22 -7.68 -6.17
CA SER A 150 11.57 -7.91 -5.63
C SER A 150 12.59 -8.12 -6.73
N THR A 151 13.89 -7.95 -6.40
CA THR A 151 15.01 -8.31 -7.27
C THR A 151 14.97 -9.80 -7.65
N ARG A 152 14.54 -10.68 -6.74
CA ARG A 152 14.38 -12.12 -7.01
C ARG A 152 13.38 -12.39 -8.14
N CYS A 153 12.26 -11.69 -8.17
CA CYS A 153 11.27 -11.81 -9.25
C CYS A 153 11.84 -11.27 -10.57
N ALA A 154 12.48 -10.11 -10.54
CA ALA A 154 13.15 -9.52 -11.71
C ALA A 154 14.20 -10.47 -12.30
N THR A 155 15.10 -11.00 -11.49
CA THR A 155 16.14 -11.92 -11.93
C THR A 155 15.55 -13.19 -12.56
N ARG A 156 14.52 -13.77 -11.96
CA ARG A 156 13.87 -14.97 -12.51
C ARG A 156 13.33 -14.73 -13.92
N VAL A 157 12.68 -13.60 -14.15
CA VAL A 157 12.12 -13.26 -15.47
C VAL A 157 13.25 -13.01 -16.47
N HIS A 158 14.25 -12.19 -16.12
CA HIS A 158 15.37 -11.89 -17.04
C HIS A 158 16.17 -13.13 -17.42
N VAL A 159 16.40 -14.05 -16.47
CA VAL A 159 17.08 -15.33 -16.77
C VAL A 159 16.24 -16.21 -17.70
N ALA A 160 14.94 -16.28 -17.47
CA ALA A 160 14.03 -17.05 -18.35
C ALA A 160 14.02 -16.48 -19.79
N GLU A 161 13.88 -15.15 -19.93
CA GLU A 161 13.93 -14.46 -21.23
C GLU A 161 15.28 -14.65 -21.94
N HIS A 162 16.38 -14.61 -21.21
CA HIS A 162 17.71 -14.83 -21.77
C HIS A 162 17.86 -16.24 -22.31
N ARG A 163 17.44 -17.26 -21.53
CA ARG A 163 17.47 -18.68 -21.99
C ARG A 163 16.60 -18.92 -23.20
N ALA A 164 15.40 -18.35 -23.26
CA ALA A 164 14.50 -18.47 -24.39
C ALA A 164 15.13 -17.93 -25.68
N ARG A 165 15.82 -16.78 -25.61
CA ARG A 165 16.54 -16.21 -26.76
C ARG A 165 17.69 -17.08 -27.26
N GLN A 166 18.40 -17.78 -26.37
CA GLN A 166 19.50 -18.67 -26.74
C GLN A 166 19.04 -19.96 -27.46
N VAL A 167 17.82 -20.42 -27.15
CA VAL A 167 17.24 -21.62 -27.78
C VAL A 167 16.67 -21.30 -29.20
N SER A 168 16.33 -20.02 -29.43
CA SER A 168 15.75 -19.57 -30.71
C SER A 168 16.79 -19.02 -31.70
N ALA A 169 18.07 -19.03 -31.35
CA ALA A 169 19.20 -18.61 -32.19
C ALA A 169 20.04 -19.80 -32.63
#